data_65989e009eae30871a393c23f849f79a
#
_entry.id   65989e009eae30871a393c23f849f79a
#
_cell.length_a   1.000
_cell.length_b   1.000
_cell.length_c   1.000
_cell.angle_alpha   90.00
_cell.angle_beta   90.00
_cell.angle_gamma   90.00
#
_symmetry.space_group_name_H-M   'P 1'
#
loop_
_entity.id
_entity.type
_entity.pdbx_description
1 polymer ?
#
loop_
_entity_poly.entity_id
_entity_poly.type
_entity_poly.pdbx_seq_one_letter_code
_entity_poly.pdbx_strand_id
1 'polypeptide(L)'
;MTVKITGFADEIAPELTAQIAGLKGLGMSYVEMRGVDGENLIYHTDEKVEQIKKTLDDNGIRLSALGSPLGKILITDDFTPHFEEFKRAVEISHKMECPTIRMFSFYLPQESDPAAYEGEVFDRIGKFVDYASANDTLLLHENEKDIYGAMAPECKKLMDTFYGDHFKAIFDFANFVQCGQDTLEAYEMLKSYIAYIHVKDALKSDQSVVPAGYGDGNVAVILKRLSASGFDGFLSLE
;
A
#
# COMPACT_ATOMS: atom_id res chain seq x y z
N MET A 1 22.15 -5.17 -3.57
CA MET A 1 20.73 -5.16 -3.15
C MET A 1 20.62 -4.36 -1.87
N THR A 2 19.85 -3.29 -1.86
CA THR A 2 19.67 -2.45 -0.66
C THR A 2 18.19 -2.44 -0.30
N VAL A 3 17.71 -3.58 0.21
CA VAL A 3 16.35 -3.66 0.77
C VAL A 3 16.28 -2.78 2.01
N LYS A 4 15.26 -1.95 2.10
CA LYS A 4 14.96 -1.11 3.26
C LYS A 4 13.77 -1.72 4.01
N ILE A 5 13.89 -1.77 5.33
CA ILE A 5 12.79 -2.24 6.19
C ILE A 5 12.00 -1.05 6.69
N THR A 6 10.70 -1.17 6.63
CA THR A 6 9.71 -0.22 7.13
C THR A 6 8.53 -0.98 7.74
N GLY A 7 7.49 -0.31 8.21
CA GLY A 7 6.28 -0.95 8.72
C GLY A 7 5.24 0.06 9.15
N PHE A 8 4.06 -0.44 9.49
CA PHE A 8 2.94 0.33 10.01
C PHE A 8 3.09 0.52 11.53
N ALA A 9 3.61 1.68 11.92
CA ALA A 9 3.89 1.95 13.33
C ALA A 9 2.63 2.23 14.19
N ASP A 10 1.48 2.49 13.57
CA ASP A 10 0.19 2.59 14.26
C ASP A 10 -0.30 1.24 14.83
N GLU A 11 0.30 0.13 14.42
CA GLU A 11 0.12 -1.19 15.04
C GLU A 11 0.87 -1.34 16.37
N ILE A 12 1.89 -0.51 16.61
CA ILE A 12 2.58 -0.45 17.90
C ILE A 12 1.78 0.36 18.90
N ALA A 13 1.35 1.56 18.50
CA ALA A 13 0.57 2.49 19.32
C ALA A 13 -0.04 3.61 18.46
N PRO A 14 -1.15 4.23 18.89
CA PRO A 14 -1.71 5.37 18.18
C PRO A 14 -0.85 6.64 18.25
N GLU A 15 -0.14 6.88 19.38
CA GLU A 15 0.60 8.12 19.61
C GLU A 15 1.93 8.16 18.86
N LEU A 16 2.22 9.27 18.16
CA LEU A 16 3.43 9.44 17.35
C LEU A 16 4.72 9.17 18.15
N THR A 17 4.79 9.62 19.39
CA THR A 17 5.99 9.42 20.23
C THR A 17 6.25 7.96 20.56
N ALA A 18 5.20 7.16 20.78
CA ALA A 18 5.31 5.74 21.02
C ALA A 18 5.66 4.98 19.73
N GLN A 19 5.09 5.38 18.59
CA GLN A 19 5.46 4.85 17.26
C GLN A 19 6.96 5.05 17.01
N ILE A 20 7.47 6.26 17.21
CA ILE A 20 8.89 6.58 17.04
C ILE A 20 9.77 5.74 17.98
N ALA A 21 9.38 5.61 19.24
CA ALA A 21 10.13 4.80 20.21
C ALA A 21 10.20 3.33 19.78
N GLY A 22 9.08 2.76 19.30
CA GLY A 22 9.02 1.40 18.77
C GLY A 22 9.91 1.20 17.55
N LEU A 23 9.82 2.08 16.55
CA LEU A 23 10.66 2.04 15.36
C LEU A 23 12.15 2.10 15.69
N LYS A 24 12.56 3.01 16.58
CA LYS A 24 13.95 3.13 17.05
C LYS A 24 14.41 1.88 17.81
N GLY A 25 13.53 1.31 18.64
CA GLY A 25 13.80 0.06 19.35
C GLY A 25 14.05 -1.12 18.41
N LEU A 26 13.44 -1.12 17.22
CA LEU A 26 13.64 -2.09 16.15
C LEU A 26 14.80 -1.71 15.20
N GLY A 27 15.47 -0.58 15.40
CA GLY A 27 16.53 -0.09 14.50
C GLY A 27 16.03 0.37 13.13
N MET A 28 14.75 0.71 13.01
CA MET A 28 14.12 1.16 11.77
C MET A 28 14.26 2.67 11.60
N SER A 29 14.56 3.11 10.37
CA SER A 29 14.69 4.52 9.98
C SER A 29 13.60 4.96 9.00
N TYR A 30 12.67 4.08 8.70
CA TYR A 30 11.53 4.34 7.81
C TYR A 30 10.23 3.88 8.45
N VAL A 31 9.15 4.55 8.08
CA VAL A 31 7.77 4.22 8.46
C VAL A 31 6.87 4.30 7.22
N GLU A 32 5.99 3.35 7.05
CA GLU A 32 4.81 3.49 6.21
C GLU A 32 3.71 4.09 7.08
N MET A 33 3.46 5.40 6.91
CA MET A 33 2.59 6.11 7.84
C MET A 33 1.14 6.07 7.38
N ARG A 34 0.32 5.37 8.15
CA ARG A 34 -1.13 5.23 7.98
C ARG A 34 -1.85 6.08 9.04
N GLY A 35 -1.85 5.63 10.26
CA GLY A 35 -2.46 6.29 11.40
C GLY A 35 -1.46 6.95 12.33
N VAL A 36 -1.79 8.11 12.86
CA VAL A 36 -1.02 8.82 13.89
C VAL A 36 -1.96 9.66 14.76
N ASP A 37 -1.77 9.56 16.07
CA ASP A 37 -2.59 10.24 17.07
C ASP A 37 -4.11 9.95 16.89
N GLY A 38 -4.44 8.72 16.45
CA GLY A 38 -5.82 8.22 16.33
C GLY A 38 -6.51 8.51 15.00
N GLU A 39 -5.85 9.14 14.03
CA GLU A 39 -6.42 9.50 12.74
C GLU A 39 -5.48 9.16 11.58
N ASN A 40 -6.02 8.92 10.37
CA ASN A 40 -5.16 8.74 9.20
C ASN A 40 -4.48 10.06 8.85
N LEU A 41 -3.22 9.97 8.40
CA LEU A 41 -2.37 11.14 8.12
C LEU A 41 -3.03 12.14 7.16
N ILE A 42 -3.81 11.68 6.18
CA ILE A 42 -4.44 12.56 5.18
C ILE A 42 -5.54 13.45 5.73
N TYR A 43 -6.09 13.14 6.91
CA TYR A 43 -7.16 13.92 7.54
C TYR A 43 -6.67 14.97 8.53
N HIS A 44 -5.37 14.98 8.85
CA HIS A 44 -4.80 15.99 9.73
C HIS A 44 -4.71 17.37 9.05
N THR A 45 -4.75 18.42 9.88
CA THR A 45 -4.52 19.80 9.40
C THR A 45 -3.05 20.00 8.95
N ASP A 46 -2.81 21.03 8.16
CA ASP A 46 -1.46 21.35 7.69
C ASP A 46 -0.47 21.56 8.84
N GLU A 47 -0.89 22.27 9.88
CA GLU A 47 -0.05 22.51 11.06
C GLU A 47 0.30 21.20 11.77
N LYS A 48 -0.65 20.25 11.85
CA LYS A 48 -0.40 18.94 12.44
C LYS A 48 0.55 18.10 11.59
N VAL A 49 0.38 18.12 10.26
CA VAL A 49 1.28 17.43 9.31
C VAL A 49 2.70 17.97 9.44
N GLU A 50 2.88 19.29 9.51
CA GLU A 50 4.20 19.91 9.72
C GLU A 50 4.83 19.53 11.06
N GLN A 51 4.04 19.46 12.14
CA GLN A 51 4.52 19.00 13.45
C GLN A 51 4.96 17.54 13.41
N ILE A 52 4.18 16.66 12.74
CA ILE A 52 4.52 15.25 12.56
C ILE A 52 5.83 15.14 11.77
N LYS A 53 5.94 15.82 10.62
CA LYS A 53 7.16 15.84 9.80
C LYS A 53 8.38 16.26 10.60
N LYS A 54 8.28 17.39 11.29
CA LYS A 54 9.38 17.88 12.13
C LYS A 54 9.77 16.86 13.19
N THR A 55 8.80 16.23 13.86
CA THR A 55 9.06 15.25 14.91
C THR A 55 9.77 14.01 14.36
N LEU A 56 9.39 13.55 13.17
CA LEU A 56 10.05 12.43 12.48
C LEU A 56 11.49 12.79 12.12
N ASP A 57 11.71 13.97 11.53
CA ASP A 57 13.03 14.46 11.14
C ASP A 57 13.98 14.61 12.34
N ASP A 58 13.51 15.20 13.42
CA ASP A 58 14.28 15.33 14.68
C ASP A 58 14.70 13.96 15.25
N ASN A 59 14.01 12.88 14.86
CA ASN A 59 14.30 11.50 15.27
C ASN A 59 15.00 10.66 14.20
N GLY A 60 15.28 11.23 13.02
CA GLY A 60 15.95 10.54 11.92
C GLY A 60 15.08 9.47 11.24
N ILE A 61 13.75 9.59 11.31
CA ILE A 61 12.79 8.69 10.67
C ILE A 61 12.19 9.39 9.45
N ARG A 62 12.09 8.66 8.34
CA ARG A 62 11.50 9.13 7.09
C ARG A 62 10.32 8.26 6.68
N LEU A 63 9.40 8.80 5.91
CA LEU A 63 8.37 7.98 5.30
C LEU A 63 8.96 7.12 4.18
N SER A 64 8.44 5.90 4.05
CA SER A 64 8.62 5.03 2.89
C SER A 64 7.46 5.14 1.91
N ALA A 65 6.26 5.32 2.44
CA ALA A 65 5.03 5.62 1.72
C ALA A 65 3.99 6.23 2.68
N LEU A 66 3.02 6.95 2.12
CA LEU A 66 1.82 7.37 2.80
C LEU A 66 0.78 6.25 2.68
N GLY A 67 0.41 5.64 3.80
CA GLY A 67 -0.57 4.56 3.91
C GLY A 67 -2.01 5.09 3.89
N SER A 68 -2.51 5.42 2.72
CA SER A 68 -3.81 6.08 2.56
C SER A 68 -4.98 5.08 2.47
N PRO A 69 -6.24 5.50 2.75
CA PRO A 69 -7.44 4.70 2.48
C PRO A 69 -7.98 4.91 1.06
N LEU A 70 -7.22 5.54 0.16
CA LEU A 70 -7.68 5.87 -1.20
C LEU A 70 -8.04 4.60 -1.98
N GLY A 71 -9.21 4.63 -2.61
CA GLY A 71 -9.80 3.46 -3.26
C GLY A 71 -10.59 2.54 -2.32
N LYS A 72 -10.70 2.83 -1.02
CA LYS A 72 -11.58 2.10 -0.08
C LYS A 72 -12.97 2.73 0.05
N ILE A 73 -13.61 3.01 -1.08
CA ILE A 73 -15.02 3.35 -1.23
C ILE A 73 -15.68 2.35 -2.17
N LEU A 74 -17.01 2.24 -2.14
CA LEU A 74 -17.72 1.44 -3.15
C LEU A 74 -17.55 2.05 -4.54
N ILE A 75 -17.39 1.20 -5.55
CA ILE A 75 -17.29 1.66 -6.95
C ILE A 75 -18.55 2.40 -7.40
N THR A 76 -19.67 2.20 -6.73
CA THR A 76 -20.97 2.86 -7.00
C THR A 76 -21.14 4.20 -6.28
N ASP A 77 -20.24 4.57 -5.36
CA ASP A 77 -20.29 5.83 -4.64
C ASP A 77 -19.87 7.01 -5.54
N ASP A 78 -20.28 8.24 -5.17
CA ASP A 78 -19.80 9.45 -5.83
C ASP A 78 -18.27 9.55 -5.69
N PHE A 79 -17.62 9.58 -6.82
CA PHE A 79 -16.15 9.65 -6.88
C PHE A 79 -15.60 11.05 -6.58
N THR A 80 -16.40 12.10 -6.76
CA THR A 80 -15.91 13.48 -6.66
C THR A 80 -15.30 13.82 -5.31
N PRO A 81 -15.97 13.54 -4.15
CA PRO A 81 -15.35 13.79 -2.85
C PRO A 81 -14.07 13.01 -2.64
N HIS A 82 -14.06 11.74 -3.09
CA HIS A 82 -12.88 10.86 -2.94
C HIS A 82 -11.69 11.30 -3.79
N PHE A 83 -11.96 11.91 -4.95
CA PHE A 83 -10.91 12.52 -5.76
C PHE A 83 -10.32 13.77 -5.11
N GLU A 84 -11.11 14.55 -4.36
CA GLU A 84 -10.57 15.68 -3.57
C GLU A 84 -9.72 15.17 -2.39
N GLU A 85 -10.11 14.09 -1.71
CA GLU A 85 -9.26 13.41 -0.71
C GLU A 85 -7.94 12.94 -1.32
N PHE A 86 -7.97 12.42 -2.53
CA PHE A 86 -6.76 12.03 -3.26
C PHE A 86 -5.83 13.23 -3.52
N LYS A 87 -6.36 14.36 -3.98
CA LYS A 87 -5.56 15.57 -4.15
C LYS A 87 -4.92 16.01 -2.85
N ARG A 88 -5.67 15.94 -1.75
CA ARG A 88 -5.15 16.22 -0.40
C ARG A 88 -4.02 15.28 -0.02
N ALA A 89 -4.16 13.99 -0.29
CA ALA A 89 -3.10 13.01 -0.02
C ALA A 89 -1.83 13.30 -0.83
N VAL A 90 -1.95 13.75 -2.09
CA VAL A 90 -0.81 14.18 -2.91
C VAL A 90 -0.11 15.38 -2.27
N GLU A 91 -0.85 16.43 -1.85
CA GLU A 91 -0.27 17.59 -1.15
C GLU A 91 0.50 17.18 0.10
N ILE A 92 -0.10 16.30 0.94
CA ILE A 92 0.53 15.81 2.17
C ILE A 92 1.78 14.99 1.86
N SER A 93 1.75 14.13 0.84
CA SER A 93 2.91 13.32 0.47
C SER A 93 4.13 14.17 0.11
N HIS A 94 3.91 15.30 -0.56
CA HIS A 94 4.95 16.29 -0.87
C HIS A 94 5.43 17.04 0.39
N LYS A 95 4.51 17.48 1.27
CA LYS A 95 4.88 18.09 2.56
C LYS A 95 5.71 17.14 3.43
N MET A 96 5.42 15.84 3.36
CA MET A 96 6.19 14.81 4.07
C MET A 96 7.49 14.41 3.37
N GLU A 97 7.83 15.03 2.23
CA GLU A 97 9.00 14.69 1.38
C GLU A 97 9.03 13.20 0.96
N CYS A 98 7.85 12.63 0.78
CA CYS A 98 7.67 11.24 0.33
C CYS A 98 6.52 11.18 -0.69
N PRO A 99 6.74 11.54 -1.96
CA PRO A 99 5.69 11.54 -2.99
C PRO A 99 5.36 10.11 -3.44
N THR A 100 5.07 9.25 -2.47
CA THR A 100 4.69 7.85 -2.68
C THR A 100 3.46 7.55 -1.83
N ILE A 101 2.39 7.08 -2.47
CA ILE A 101 1.08 6.85 -1.83
C ILE A 101 0.63 5.42 -2.10
N ARG A 102 0.34 4.64 -1.05
CA ARG A 102 -0.37 3.38 -1.16
C ARG A 102 -1.86 3.63 -1.37
N MET A 103 -2.48 2.88 -2.31
CA MET A 103 -3.88 3.00 -2.65
C MET A 103 -4.49 1.65 -3.09
N PHE A 104 -5.81 1.62 -3.28
CA PHE A 104 -6.61 0.45 -3.61
C PHE A 104 -7.48 0.68 -4.86
N SER A 105 -8.17 -0.37 -5.33
CA SER A 105 -8.94 -0.33 -6.59
C SER A 105 -10.46 -0.47 -6.39
N PHE A 106 -11.00 0.14 -5.35
CA PHE A 106 -12.43 0.25 -5.00
C PHE A 106 -13.10 -1.05 -4.57
N TYR A 107 -13.91 -0.96 -3.52
CA TYR A 107 -14.79 -2.07 -3.13
C TYR A 107 -15.84 -2.33 -4.21
N LEU A 108 -16.08 -3.59 -4.49
CA LEU A 108 -17.14 -4.03 -5.38
C LEU A 108 -18.40 -4.39 -4.57
N PRO A 109 -19.61 -4.23 -5.13
CA PRO A 109 -20.81 -4.76 -4.52
C PRO A 109 -20.71 -6.27 -4.27
N GLN A 110 -21.24 -6.73 -3.15
CA GLN A 110 -21.17 -8.16 -2.78
C GLN A 110 -21.71 -9.06 -3.91
N GLU A 111 -21.05 -10.21 -4.11
CA GLU A 111 -21.42 -11.22 -5.11
C GLU A 111 -21.43 -10.69 -6.55
N SER A 112 -20.82 -9.54 -6.84
CA SER A 112 -20.73 -9.01 -8.20
C SER A 112 -19.57 -9.62 -8.98
N ASP A 113 -19.74 -9.71 -10.31
CA ASP A 113 -18.63 -10.04 -11.21
C ASP A 113 -17.73 -8.81 -11.36
N PRO A 114 -16.42 -8.88 -11.04
CA PRO A 114 -15.47 -7.78 -11.24
C PRO A 114 -15.47 -7.22 -12.66
N ALA A 115 -15.72 -8.06 -13.67
CA ALA A 115 -15.77 -7.64 -15.06
C ALA A 115 -16.89 -6.60 -15.35
N ALA A 116 -17.97 -6.59 -14.56
CA ALA A 116 -19.06 -5.64 -14.72
C ALA A 116 -18.66 -4.20 -14.35
N TYR A 117 -17.66 -4.04 -13.50
CA TYR A 117 -17.19 -2.73 -13.00
C TYR A 117 -15.82 -2.34 -13.55
N GLU A 118 -15.16 -3.21 -14.31
CA GLU A 118 -13.80 -3.00 -14.84
C GLU A 118 -13.65 -1.63 -15.52
N GLY A 119 -14.59 -1.26 -16.39
CA GLY A 119 -14.56 0.03 -17.09
C GLY A 119 -14.55 1.24 -16.15
N GLU A 120 -15.40 1.25 -15.11
CA GLU A 120 -15.46 2.35 -14.13
C GLU A 120 -14.22 2.37 -13.24
N VAL A 121 -13.71 1.20 -12.82
CA VAL A 121 -12.45 1.09 -12.05
C VAL A 121 -11.30 1.69 -12.85
N PHE A 122 -11.17 1.33 -14.12
CA PHE A 122 -10.10 1.83 -15.00
C PHE A 122 -10.22 3.35 -15.24
N ASP A 123 -11.42 3.86 -15.41
CA ASP A 123 -11.66 5.29 -15.57
C ASP A 123 -11.22 6.08 -14.31
N ARG A 124 -11.58 5.60 -13.10
CA ARG A 124 -11.20 6.25 -11.85
C ARG A 124 -9.70 6.11 -11.55
N ILE A 125 -9.11 4.92 -11.74
CA ILE A 125 -7.66 4.73 -11.59
C ILE A 125 -6.90 5.59 -12.60
N GLY A 126 -7.37 5.68 -13.85
CA GLY A 126 -6.78 6.56 -14.85
C GLY A 126 -6.71 8.02 -14.40
N LYS A 127 -7.80 8.54 -13.80
CA LYS A 127 -7.81 9.90 -13.22
C LYS A 127 -6.81 10.07 -12.08
N PHE A 128 -6.65 9.06 -11.23
CA PHE A 128 -5.62 9.08 -10.18
C PHE A 128 -4.22 9.11 -10.78
N VAL A 129 -3.93 8.25 -11.77
CA VAL A 129 -2.62 8.16 -12.42
C VAL A 129 -2.28 9.44 -13.16
N ASP A 130 -3.23 10.02 -13.90
CA ASP A 130 -3.04 11.28 -14.62
C ASP A 130 -2.69 12.43 -13.66
N TYR A 131 -3.42 12.54 -12.55
CA TYR A 131 -3.15 13.57 -11.54
C TYR A 131 -1.81 13.33 -10.81
N ALA A 132 -1.51 12.07 -10.45
CA ALA A 132 -0.24 11.70 -9.83
C ALA A 132 0.95 12.02 -10.75
N SER A 133 0.83 11.69 -12.04
CA SER A 133 1.85 12.01 -13.05
C SER A 133 2.08 13.51 -13.18
N ALA A 134 1.02 14.32 -13.20
CA ALA A 134 1.11 15.77 -13.26
C ALA A 134 1.75 16.41 -12.01
N ASN A 135 1.79 15.68 -10.90
CA ASN A 135 2.32 16.14 -9.61
C ASN A 135 3.55 15.32 -9.14
N ASP A 136 4.22 14.59 -10.02
CA ASP A 136 5.42 13.78 -9.71
C ASP A 136 5.25 12.87 -8.47
N THR A 137 4.13 12.17 -8.41
CA THR A 137 3.76 11.28 -7.30
C THR A 137 3.70 9.83 -7.80
N LEU A 138 4.23 8.89 -7.03
CA LEU A 138 4.12 7.46 -7.27
C LEU A 138 2.93 6.88 -6.50
N LEU A 139 2.03 6.23 -7.21
CA LEU A 139 0.95 5.43 -6.65
C LEU A 139 1.38 3.97 -6.55
N LEU A 140 1.16 3.37 -5.41
CA LEU A 140 1.41 1.96 -5.15
C LEU A 140 0.07 1.25 -4.92
N HIS A 141 -0.38 0.46 -5.90
CA HIS A 141 -1.60 -0.32 -5.77
C HIS A 141 -1.35 -1.58 -4.95
N GLU A 142 -2.08 -1.72 -3.86
CA GLU A 142 -2.08 -2.91 -3.00
C GLU A 142 -3.23 -3.85 -3.36
N ASN A 143 -2.93 -5.15 -3.50
CA ASN A 143 -3.95 -6.18 -3.56
C ASN A 143 -4.60 -6.32 -2.17
N GLU A 144 -5.94 -6.28 -2.13
CA GLU A 144 -6.73 -6.34 -0.89
C GLU A 144 -8.05 -7.09 -1.18
N LYS A 145 -8.65 -7.71 -0.18
CA LYS A 145 -9.93 -8.38 -0.36
C LYS A 145 -11.07 -7.39 -0.62
N ASP A 146 -12.11 -7.87 -1.25
CA ASP A 146 -13.36 -7.15 -1.56
C ASP A 146 -13.21 -5.95 -2.53
N ILE A 147 -12.01 -5.67 -3.02
CA ILE A 147 -11.77 -4.67 -4.07
C ILE A 147 -11.62 -5.31 -5.45
N TYR A 148 -11.65 -4.51 -6.52
CA TYR A 148 -11.42 -5.03 -7.88
C TYR A 148 -10.11 -5.81 -7.98
N GLY A 149 -9.01 -5.27 -7.47
CA GLY A 149 -7.68 -5.88 -7.46
C GLY A 149 -7.46 -6.88 -6.31
N ALA A 150 -8.46 -7.69 -5.95
CA ALA A 150 -8.32 -8.72 -4.93
C ALA A 150 -7.51 -9.92 -5.42
N MET A 151 -7.61 -10.27 -6.71
CA MET A 151 -6.93 -11.41 -7.31
C MET A 151 -5.83 -10.97 -8.28
N ALA A 152 -4.84 -11.81 -8.48
CA ALA A 152 -3.70 -11.50 -9.33
C ALA A 152 -4.06 -11.19 -10.80
N PRO A 153 -5.05 -11.82 -11.44
CA PRO A 153 -5.46 -11.46 -12.79
C PRO A 153 -5.95 -10.01 -12.91
N GLU A 154 -6.77 -9.53 -11.97
CA GLU A 154 -7.29 -8.16 -11.95
C GLU A 154 -6.17 -7.16 -11.62
N CYS A 155 -5.29 -7.48 -10.67
CA CYS A 155 -4.08 -6.69 -10.42
C CYS A 155 -3.23 -6.57 -11.69
N LYS A 156 -3.05 -7.68 -12.42
CA LYS A 156 -2.27 -7.69 -13.66
C LYS A 156 -2.89 -6.80 -14.74
N LYS A 157 -4.22 -6.82 -14.90
CA LYS A 157 -4.90 -5.93 -15.85
C LYS A 157 -4.66 -4.46 -15.54
N LEU A 158 -4.72 -4.06 -14.26
CA LEU A 158 -4.38 -2.69 -13.82
C LEU A 158 -2.93 -2.36 -14.17
N MET A 159 -2.01 -3.27 -13.86
CA MET A 159 -0.59 -3.06 -14.17
C MET A 159 -0.33 -3.02 -15.68
N ASP A 160 -0.90 -3.92 -16.46
CA ASP A 160 -0.73 -3.91 -17.93
C ASP A 160 -1.18 -2.58 -18.57
N THR A 161 -2.13 -1.88 -17.92
CA THR A 161 -2.70 -0.62 -18.42
C THR A 161 -1.96 0.61 -17.91
N PHE A 162 -1.60 0.66 -16.64
CA PHE A 162 -1.15 1.89 -15.97
C PHE A 162 0.31 1.85 -15.51
N TYR A 163 0.98 0.69 -15.54
CA TYR A 163 2.36 0.57 -15.03
C TYR A 163 3.31 1.58 -15.68
N GLY A 164 4.07 2.27 -14.82
CA GLY A 164 5.04 3.26 -15.24
C GLY A 164 5.71 3.91 -14.03
N ASP A 165 6.26 5.10 -14.25
CA ASP A 165 6.96 5.83 -13.18
C ASP A 165 6.03 6.27 -12.06
N HIS A 166 4.73 6.40 -12.33
CA HIS A 166 3.73 6.91 -11.39
C HIS A 166 2.69 5.87 -10.92
N PHE A 167 2.79 4.60 -11.36
CA PHE A 167 1.90 3.53 -10.91
C PHE A 167 2.61 2.18 -10.89
N LYS A 168 2.71 1.56 -9.70
CA LYS A 168 3.38 0.27 -9.51
C LYS A 168 2.61 -0.58 -8.49
N ALA A 169 3.01 -1.86 -8.34
CA ALA A 169 2.36 -2.79 -7.45
C ALA A 169 3.03 -2.87 -6.07
N ILE A 170 2.20 -2.94 -5.03
CA ILE A 170 2.53 -3.60 -3.76
C ILE A 170 2.13 -5.06 -3.88
N PHE A 171 2.92 -5.94 -3.32
CA PHE A 171 2.57 -7.35 -3.18
C PHE A 171 2.36 -7.67 -1.70
N ASP A 172 1.12 -7.94 -1.31
CA ASP A 172 0.75 -8.41 0.03
C ASP A 172 0.45 -9.91 -0.01
N PHE A 173 1.20 -10.69 0.77
CA PHE A 173 1.07 -12.13 0.78
C PHE A 173 -0.22 -12.59 1.47
N ALA A 174 -0.52 -12.00 2.63
CA ALA A 174 -1.67 -12.41 3.44
C ALA A 174 -2.99 -12.13 2.73
N ASN A 175 -3.10 -10.96 2.09
CA ASN A 175 -4.30 -10.58 1.37
C ASN A 175 -4.59 -11.55 0.21
N PHE A 176 -3.57 -12.01 -0.52
CA PHE A 176 -3.74 -13.07 -1.53
C PHE A 176 -4.17 -14.39 -0.90
N VAL A 177 -3.54 -14.82 0.21
CA VAL A 177 -3.94 -16.06 0.91
C VAL A 177 -5.41 -15.99 1.35
N GLN A 178 -5.82 -14.86 1.93
CA GLN A 178 -7.20 -14.63 2.39
C GLN A 178 -8.22 -14.60 1.24
N CYS A 179 -7.80 -14.23 0.03
CA CYS A 179 -8.62 -14.31 -1.19
C CYS A 179 -8.59 -15.69 -1.84
N GLY A 180 -7.84 -16.66 -1.31
CA GLY A 180 -7.69 -17.99 -1.90
C GLY A 180 -6.77 -18.05 -3.13
N GLN A 181 -6.02 -16.96 -3.40
CA GLN A 181 -5.05 -16.90 -4.49
C GLN A 181 -3.77 -17.65 -4.10
N ASP A 182 -3.25 -18.48 -5.02
CA ASP A 182 -1.90 -19.01 -4.87
C ASP A 182 -0.87 -17.88 -5.04
N THR A 183 -0.05 -17.68 -3.99
CA THR A 183 0.89 -16.57 -3.96
C THR A 183 2.08 -16.74 -4.89
N LEU A 184 2.47 -18.00 -5.23
CA LEU A 184 3.51 -18.24 -6.23
C LEU A 184 3.03 -17.92 -7.63
N GLU A 185 1.80 -18.29 -7.96
CA GLU A 185 1.17 -17.93 -9.25
C GLU A 185 1.00 -16.41 -9.34
N ALA A 186 0.49 -15.76 -8.26
CA ALA A 186 0.37 -14.31 -8.20
C ALA A 186 1.73 -13.61 -8.40
N TYR A 187 2.78 -14.11 -7.74
CA TYR A 187 4.13 -13.58 -7.90
C TYR A 187 4.63 -13.70 -9.35
N GLU A 188 4.46 -14.86 -9.99
CA GLU A 188 4.89 -15.03 -11.39
C GLU A 188 4.15 -14.08 -12.35
N MET A 189 2.88 -13.76 -12.08
CA MET A 189 2.10 -12.80 -12.86
C MET A 189 2.55 -11.35 -12.65
N LEU A 190 2.94 -11.00 -11.42
CA LEU A 190 3.11 -9.60 -11.00
C LEU A 190 4.58 -9.18 -10.80
N LYS A 191 5.55 -10.10 -10.80
CA LYS A 191 6.94 -9.86 -10.41
C LYS A 191 7.64 -8.69 -11.13
N SER A 192 7.27 -8.37 -12.36
CA SER A 192 7.83 -7.25 -13.12
C SER A 192 7.24 -5.88 -12.74
N TYR A 193 6.14 -5.86 -11.99
CA TYR A 193 5.43 -4.65 -11.59
C TYR A 193 5.66 -4.27 -10.13
N ILE A 194 6.21 -5.23 -9.33
CA ILE A 194 6.38 -5.07 -7.88
C ILE A 194 7.47 -4.05 -7.57
N ALA A 195 7.09 -2.99 -6.84
CA ALA A 195 8.02 -1.99 -6.33
C ALA A 195 8.09 -1.95 -4.79
N TYR A 196 7.15 -2.62 -4.13
CA TYR A 196 7.00 -2.57 -2.67
C TYR A 196 6.36 -3.87 -2.17
N ILE A 197 6.69 -4.28 -0.96
CA ILE A 197 6.19 -5.54 -0.38
C ILE A 197 5.58 -5.26 1.00
N HIS A 198 4.37 -5.75 1.24
CA HIS A 198 3.83 -5.91 2.58
C HIS A 198 4.15 -7.31 3.11
N VAL A 199 4.96 -7.37 4.16
CA VAL A 199 5.41 -8.61 4.77
C VAL A 199 4.45 -8.98 5.89
N LYS A 200 3.41 -9.68 5.50
CA LYS A 200 2.32 -10.18 6.31
C LYS A 200 2.01 -11.60 5.83
N ASP A 201 1.54 -12.49 6.67
CA ASP A 201 1.22 -13.86 6.28
C ASP A 201 -0.14 -14.30 6.84
N ALA A 202 -0.76 -15.29 6.25
CA ALA A 202 -2.04 -15.81 6.69
C ALA A 202 -2.16 -17.32 6.45
N LEU A 203 -3.07 -17.96 7.19
CA LEU A 203 -3.43 -19.36 7.00
C LEU A 203 -4.61 -19.49 6.02
N LYS A 204 -4.51 -20.42 5.07
CA LYS A 204 -5.62 -20.77 4.16
C LYS A 204 -6.81 -21.40 4.89
N SER A 205 -6.55 -22.07 6.02
CA SER A 205 -7.56 -22.86 6.74
C SER A 205 -8.68 -22.01 7.36
N ASP A 206 -8.35 -20.82 7.86
CA ASP A 206 -9.27 -19.95 8.60
C ASP A 206 -9.09 -18.46 8.29
N GLN A 207 -8.18 -18.13 7.35
CA GLN A 207 -7.85 -16.77 6.93
C GLN A 207 -7.23 -15.89 8.03
N SER A 208 -6.81 -16.48 9.14
CA SER A 208 -6.17 -15.76 10.24
C SER A 208 -4.79 -15.25 9.83
N VAL A 209 -4.48 -14.01 10.23
CA VAL A 209 -3.15 -13.43 10.06
C VAL A 209 -2.19 -14.04 11.07
N VAL A 210 -1.00 -14.40 10.60
CA VAL A 210 0.07 -14.99 11.39
C VAL A 210 1.40 -14.29 11.08
N PRO A 211 2.42 -14.42 11.96
CA PRO A 211 3.74 -13.87 11.66
C PRO A 211 4.29 -14.37 10.33
N ALA A 212 4.98 -13.50 9.60
CA ALA A 212 5.54 -13.80 8.29
C ALA A 212 6.41 -15.08 8.29
N GLY A 213 6.10 -15.98 7.37
CA GLY A 213 6.75 -17.28 7.24
C GLY A 213 6.11 -18.43 8.05
N TYR A 214 5.05 -18.15 8.82
CA TYR A 214 4.28 -19.16 9.55
C TYR A 214 2.94 -19.50 8.89
N GLY A 215 2.61 -18.83 7.79
CA GLY A 215 1.40 -19.05 7.01
C GLY A 215 1.63 -19.73 5.67
N ASP A 216 0.65 -19.61 4.81
CA ASP A 216 0.58 -20.21 3.47
C ASP A 216 1.02 -19.24 2.34
N GLY A 217 1.52 -18.04 2.70
CA GLY A 217 1.90 -16.98 1.76
C GLY A 217 3.20 -17.23 0.97
N ASN A 218 3.92 -18.33 1.22
CA ASN A 218 5.21 -18.62 0.56
C ASN A 218 6.26 -17.50 0.74
N VAL A 219 6.19 -16.73 1.81
CA VAL A 219 6.97 -15.52 2.05
C VAL A 219 8.47 -15.73 1.81
N ALA A 220 9.08 -16.75 2.45
CA ALA A 220 10.51 -17.00 2.32
C ALA A 220 10.95 -17.34 0.88
N VAL A 221 10.10 -18.08 0.15
CA VAL A 221 10.39 -18.48 -1.25
C VAL A 221 10.35 -17.25 -2.17
N ILE A 222 9.31 -16.43 -2.03
CA ILE A 222 9.13 -15.25 -2.88
C ILE A 222 10.17 -14.19 -2.57
N LEU A 223 10.46 -13.91 -1.29
CA LEU A 223 11.53 -12.97 -0.91
C LEU A 223 12.91 -13.42 -1.44
N LYS A 224 13.19 -14.73 -1.44
CA LYS A 224 14.41 -15.26 -2.05
C LYS A 224 14.47 -15.01 -3.56
N ARG A 225 13.34 -15.20 -4.28
CA ARG A 225 13.25 -14.92 -5.73
C ARG A 225 13.42 -13.43 -6.03
N LEU A 226 12.77 -12.56 -5.27
CA LEU A 226 12.93 -11.11 -5.35
C LEU A 226 14.37 -10.68 -5.11
N SER A 227 15.01 -11.26 -4.07
CA SER A 227 16.43 -11.03 -3.82
C SER A 227 17.32 -11.40 -5.02
N ALA A 228 17.07 -12.55 -5.63
CA ALA A 228 17.81 -13.03 -6.78
C ALA A 228 17.58 -12.19 -8.05
N SER A 229 16.41 -11.55 -8.19
CA SER A 229 16.10 -10.65 -9.31
C SER A 229 16.70 -9.25 -9.16
N GLY A 230 17.34 -8.92 -8.03
CA GLY A 230 17.92 -7.61 -7.79
C GLY A 230 16.89 -6.57 -7.29
N PHE A 231 15.80 -7.01 -6.70
CA PHE A 231 14.80 -6.10 -6.12
C PHE A 231 15.45 -5.05 -5.20
N ASP A 232 15.13 -3.78 -5.44
CA ASP A 232 15.57 -2.63 -4.65
C ASP A 232 14.34 -1.80 -4.27
N GLY A 233 13.83 -2.04 -3.06
CA GLY A 233 12.60 -1.43 -2.59
C GLY A 233 12.43 -1.59 -1.09
N PHE A 234 11.21 -1.37 -0.63
CA PHE A 234 10.84 -1.51 0.77
C PHE A 234 10.17 -2.87 1.05
N LEU A 235 10.48 -3.41 2.21
CA LEU A 235 9.72 -4.46 2.86
C LEU A 235 9.03 -3.83 4.07
N SER A 236 7.72 -3.70 4.01
CA SER A 236 6.88 -3.11 5.07
C SER A 236 6.30 -4.23 5.93
N LEU A 237 6.58 -4.18 7.21
CA LEU A 237 6.02 -5.11 8.19
C LEU A 237 4.59 -4.69 8.56
N GLU A 238 3.69 -5.66 8.55
CA GLU A 238 2.28 -5.51 8.91
C GLU A 238 1.77 -6.74 9.69
#